data_c6abdae216f500c5bac4563a7f37425f
#
_entry.id   c6abdae216f500c5bac4563a7f37425f
#
_cell.length_a   1.000
_cell.length_b   1.000
_cell.length_c   1.000
_cell.angle_alpha   90.00
_cell.angle_beta   90.00
_cell.angle_gamma   90.00
#
_symmetry.space_group_name_H-M   'P 1'
#
loop_
_entity.id
_entity.type
_entity.pdbx_description
1 polymer ?
#
loop_
_entity_poly.entity_id
_entity_poly.type
_entity_poly.pdbx_seq_one_letter_code
_entity_poly.pdbx_strand_id
1 'polypeptide(L)'
;MISKGFYEQLETIAAERHIEISDVLSAVRTALIKACQLEGCKGEIEVEFNDEQKNIRIFETFYVVDEINPEGPEGQITLDDAKEIRARVRVGSEFRREVKFSQIGRKGATRFKQIFIQGLKELGGKRAYEYFKEREGEVVSGTIIKKTDSVIGLNIGLDVVTFMPLDEILPGERCEVGTVMKVCITKVEETGKGPKVFVSRSNRDLIKRLFEMYIPEVASGVIEVMAIAREPGSRTKIAVKSNNPNVDAKGSCVGLQGSRVKQINEALSGEKIDIF
;
A
#
# COMPACT_ATOMS: atom_id res chain seq x y z
N MET A 1 -15.95 27.38 2.41
CA MET A 1 -16.60 26.06 2.32
C MET A 1 -16.12 25.38 1.04
N ILE A 2 -15.57 24.18 1.15
CA ILE A 2 -15.21 23.33 0.00
C ILE A 2 -16.45 22.53 -0.38
N SER A 3 -16.71 22.37 -1.68
CA SER A 3 -17.96 21.83 -2.20
C SER A 3 -18.17 20.34 -1.89
N LYS A 4 -19.44 19.93 -1.81
CA LYS A 4 -19.89 18.54 -1.70
C LYS A 4 -19.21 17.62 -2.73
N GLY A 5 -19.09 18.08 -3.98
CA GLY A 5 -18.45 17.30 -5.04
C GLY A 5 -16.97 16.97 -4.77
N PHE A 6 -16.23 17.82 -4.07
CA PHE A 6 -14.86 17.52 -3.67
C PHE A 6 -14.82 16.42 -2.60
N TYR A 7 -15.74 16.48 -1.62
CA TYR A 7 -15.84 15.45 -0.59
C TYR A 7 -16.17 14.07 -1.20
N GLU A 8 -17.10 14.02 -2.13
CA GLU A 8 -17.47 12.79 -2.86
C GLU A 8 -16.30 12.22 -3.69
N GLN A 9 -15.46 13.09 -4.25
CA GLN A 9 -14.23 12.65 -4.92
C GLN A 9 -13.22 12.03 -3.94
N LEU A 10 -13.13 12.54 -2.70
CA LEU A 10 -12.27 11.93 -1.67
C LEU A 10 -12.78 10.55 -1.27
N GLU A 11 -14.10 10.35 -1.14
CA GLU A 11 -14.71 9.04 -0.89
C GLU A 11 -14.40 8.06 -2.05
N THR A 12 -14.47 8.54 -3.30
CA THR A 12 -14.11 7.73 -4.47
C THR A 12 -12.64 7.31 -4.43
N ILE A 13 -11.73 8.24 -4.14
CA ILE A 13 -10.29 7.95 -4.01
C ILE A 13 -10.04 6.94 -2.88
N ALA A 14 -10.73 7.09 -1.74
CA ALA A 14 -10.64 6.17 -0.62
C ALA A 14 -11.05 4.75 -1.04
N ALA A 15 -12.19 4.63 -1.73
CA ALA A 15 -12.72 3.35 -2.21
C ALA A 15 -11.80 2.69 -3.27
N GLU A 16 -11.37 3.45 -4.29
CA GLU A 16 -10.49 2.96 -5.36
C GLU A 16 -9.13 2.48 -4.85
N ARG A 17 -8.58 3.19 -3.87
CA ARG A 17 -7.30 2.83 -3.25
C ARG A 17 -7.45 1.92 -2.05
N HIS A 18 -8.70 1.60 -1.70
CA HIS A 18 -9.04 0.83 -0.50
C HIS A 18 -8.40 1.39 0.80
N ILE A 19 -8.33 2.67 0.96
CA ILE A 19 -7.87 3.38 2.14
C ILE A 19 -9.08 3.84 2.95
N GLU A 20 -8.97 3.87 4.27
CA GLU A 20 -10.04 4.41 5.11
C GLU A 20 -10.24 5.90 4.82
N ILE A 21 -11.50 6.34 4.73
CA ILE A 21 -11.81 7.75 4.45
C ILE A 21 -11.24 8.69 5.51
N SER A 22 -11.19 8.26 6.77
CA SER A 22 -10.57 9.00 7.89
C SER A 22 -9.11 9.36 7.63
N ASP A 23 -8.35 8.44 7.04
CA ASP A 23 -6.94 8.64 6.70
C ASP A 23 -6.78 9.63 5.53
N VAL A 24 -7.66 9.51 4.52
CA VAL A 24 -7.69 10.46 3.40
C VAL A 24 -8.03 11.87 3.89
N LEU A 25 -9.01 12.01 4.79
CA LEU A 25 -9.38 13.30 5.40
C LEU A 25 -8.24 13.87 6.25
N SER A 26 -7.50 13.03 6.96
CA SER A 26 -6.30 13.44 7.70
C SER A 26 -5.21 13.98 6.77
N ALA A 27 -4.98 13.34 5.62
CA ALA A 27 -4.06 13.84 4.59
C ALA A 27 -4.52 15.19 4.01
N VAL A 28 -5.83 15.35 3.76
CA VAL A 28 -6.43 16.63 3.34
C VAL A 28 -6.22 17.71 4.38
N ARG A 29 -6.47 17.41 5.67
CA ARG A 29 -6.24 18.34 6.79
C ARG A 29 -4.80 18.85 6.77
N THR A 30 -3.84 17.96 6.78
CA THR A 30 -2.42 18.30 6.75
C THR A 30 -2.06 19.18 5.54
N ALA A 31 -2.56 18.83 4.37
CA ALA A 31 -2.31 19.58 3.14
C ALA A 31 -2.93 20.99 3.17
N LEU A 32 -4.16 21.14 3.70
CA LEU A 32 -4.83 22.43 3.83
C LEU A 32 -4.13 23.34 4.83
N ILE A 33 -3.72 22.82 5.99
CA ILE A 33 -2.96 23.58 6.99
C ILE A 33 -1.70 24.16 6.35
N LYS A 34 -0.90 23.34 5.68
CA LYS A 34 0.34 23.77 5.04
C LYS A 34 0.11 24.75 3.86
N ALA A 35 -1.00 24.60 3.16
CA ALA A 35 -1.38 25.55 2.10
C ALA A 35 -1.75 26.93 2.67
N CYS A 36 -2.56 26.97 3.74
CA CYS A 36 -2.93 28.22 4.41
C CYS A 36 -1.72 28.93 5.02
N GLN A 37 -0.81 28.19 5.68
CA GLN A 37 0.42 28.75 6.23
C GLN A 37 1.30 29.39 5.14
N LEU A 38 1.39 28.78 3.94
CA LEU A 38 2.15 29.32 2.82
C LEU A 38 1.53 30.61 2.25
N GLU A 39 0.21 30.75 2.32
CA GLU A 39 -0.52 31.96 1.86
C GLU A 39 -0.56 33.06 2.92
N GLY A 40 0.14 32.89 4.04
CA GLY A 40 0.32 33.92 5.04
C GLY A 40 -0.70 33.94 6.16
N CYS A 41 -1.46 32.87 6.36
CA CYS A 41 -2.25 32.69 7.57
C CYS A 41 -1.31 32.65 8.78
N LYS A 42 -1.55 33.52 9.77
CA LYS A 42 -0.74 33.66 10.99
C LYS A 42 -1.36 32.95 12.19
N GLY A 43 -2.68 32.72 12.13
CA GLY A 43 -3.44 32.04 13.16
C GLY A 43 -3.27 30.53 13.12
N GLU A 44 -3.70 29.86 14.17
CA GLU A 44 -3.82 28.41 14.20
C GLU A 44 -4.89 27.93 13.19
N ILE A 45 -4.52 27.03 12.30
CA ILE A 45 -5.44 26.54 11.25
C ILE A 45 -6.12 25.27 11.70
N GLU A 46 -7.44 25.33 11.79
CA GLU A 46 -8.31 24.22 12.05
C GLU A 46 -9.11 23.84 10.81
N VAL A 47 -9.22 22.54 10.53
CA VAL A 47 -10.03 22.01 9.42
C VAL A 47 -11.12 21.13 9.98
N GLU A 48 -12.36 21.54 9.78
CA GLU A 48 -13.56 20.80 10.19
C GLU A 48 -14.14 20.05 9.01
N PHE A 49 -14.40 18.76 9.21
CA PHE A 49 -15.11 17.91 8.26
C PHE A 49 -16.53 17.67 8.76
N ASN A 50 -17.51 17.86 7.91
CA ASN A 50 -18.91 17.55 8.21
C ASN A 50 -19.36 16.42 7.26
N ASP A 51 -19.48 15.21 7.81
CA ASP A 51 -19.81 14.02 7.05
C ASP A 51 -21.26 14.03 6.57
N GLU A 52 -22.19 14.59 7.36
CA GLU A 52 -23.60 14.68 6.99
C GLU A 52 -23.82 15.64 5.81
N GLN A 53 -23.18 16.80 5.85
CA GLN A 53 -23.29 17.82 4.81
C GLN A 53 -22.27 17.64 3.68
N LYS A 54 -21.34 16.68 3.84
CA LYS A 54 -20.24 16.43 2.90
C LYS A 54 -19.49 17.71 2.53
N ASN A 55 -19.09 18.48 3.54
CA ASN A 55 -18.36 19.72 3.33
C ASN A 55 -17.13 19.83 4.25
N ILE A 56 -16.23 20.72 3.84
CA ILE A 56 -15.00 21.01 4.57
C ILE A 56 -14.95 22.51 4.81
N ARG A 57 -14.73 22.89 6.07
CA ARG A 57 -14.56 24.29 6.49
C ARG A 57 -13.17 24.48 7.07
N ILE A 58 -12.58 25.62 6.80
CA ILE A 58 -11.26 25.99 7.29
C ILE A 58 -11.43 27.18 8.18
N PHE A 59 -10.88 27.12 9.37
CA PHE A 59 -10.89 28.21 10.33
C PHE A 59 -9.46 28.58 10.69
N GLU A 60 -9.27 29.86 10.90
CA GLU A 60 -8.04 30.44 11.44
C GLU A 60 -8.39 31.01 12.82
N THR A 61 -7.78 30.45 13.85
CA THR A 61 -7.99 30.81 15.26
C THR A 61 -6.86 31.70 15.72
N PHE A 62 -7.22 32.81 16.38
CA PHE A 62 -6.30 33.79 16.91
C PHE A 62 -6.46 33.93 18.42
N TYR A 63 -5.32 33.99 19.12
CA TYR A 63 -5.23 34.25 20.54
C TYR A 63 -4.66 35.66 20.75
N VAL A 64 -5.45 36.60 21.28
CA VAL A 64 -5.03 37.99 21.46
C VAL A 64 -4.16 38.11 22.71
N VAL A 65 -2.91 38.52 22.52
CA VAL A 65 -1.92 38.71 23.57
C VAL A 65 -1.40 40.14 23.61
N ASP A 66 -0.84 40.58 24.73
CA ASP A 66 -0.14 41.87 24.80
C ASP A 66 1.20 41.80 24.05
N GLU A 67 1.97 40.74 24.33
CA GLU A 67 3.25 40.45 23.68
C GLU A 67 3.26 39.00 23.21
N ILE A 68 3.84 38.74 22.02
CA ILE A 68 3.96 37.41 21.45
C ILE A 68 5.00 36.62 22.27
N ASN A 69 4.59 35.53 22.87
CA ASN A 69 5.47 34.57 23.55
C ASN A 69 5.88 33.48 22.55
N PRO A 70 7.19 33.33 22.19
CA PRO A 70 7.66 32.29 21.28
C PRO A 70 7.42 30.85 21.77
N GLU A 71 7.28 30.65 23.09
CA GLU A 71 6.97 29.34 23.70
C GLU A 71 5.47 29.14 23.95
N GLY A 72 4.65 30.09 23.56
CA GLY A 72 3.19 30.04 23.69
C GLY A 72 2.51 29.30 22.55
N PRO A 73 1.16 29.19 22.60
CA PRO A 73 0.40 28.52 21.55
C PRO A 73 0.58 29.19 20.20
N GLU A 74 0.45 28.40 19.10
CA GLU A 74 0.36 28.95 17.75
C GLU A 74 -0.85 29.90 17.63
N GLY A 75 -0.79 30.86 16.71
CA GLY A 75 -1.91 31.77 16.47
C GLY A 75 -1.96 32.98 17.38
N GLN A 76 -0.91 33.27 18.16
CA GLN A 76 -0.84 34.51 18.92
C GLN A 76 -0.81 35.74 18.00
N ILE A 77 -1.57 36.76 18.38
CA ILE A 77 -1.66 38.03 17.67
C ILE A 77 -1.69 39.19 18.67
N THR A 78 -1.00 40.29 18.37
CA THR A 78 -1.05 41.47 19.22
C THR A 78 -2.42 42.13 19.16
N LEU A 79 -2.78 42.89 20.21
CA LEU A 79 -4.07 43.58 20.27
C LEU A 79 -4.27 44.55 19.08
N ASP A 80 -3.20 45.21 18.62
CA ASP A 80 -3.31 46.14 17.52
C ASP A 80 -3.53 45.46 16.17
N ASP A 81 -2.80 44.38 15.88
CA ASP A 81 -3.03 43.56 14.69
C ASP A 81 -4.39 42.85 14.73
N ALA A 82 -4.85 42.44 15.91
CA ALA A 82 -6.16 41.79 16.09
C ALA A 82 -7.31 42.76 15.78
N LYS A 83 -7.19 44.04 16.13
CA LYS A 83 -8.18 45.08 15.81
C LYS A 83 -8.34 45.32 14.31
N GLU A 84 -7.29 45.10 13.52
CA GLU A 84 -7.38 45.20 12.05
C GLU A 84 -8.28 44.10 11.46
N ILE A 85 -8.30 42.92 12.09
CA ILE A 85 -9.09 41.78 11.63
C ILE A 85 -10.55 41.86 12.21
N ARG A 86 -10.68 42.26 13.49
CA ARG A 86 -11.94 42.32 14.20
C ARG A 86 -11.99 43.52 15.17
N ALA A 87 -12.88 44.44 14.94
CA ALA A 87 -12.95 45.74 15.66
C ALA A 87 -13.15 45.65 17.19
N ARG A 88 -13.76 44.56 17.70
CA ARG A 88 -14.08 44.40 19.12
C ARG A 88 -13.35 43.18 19.71
N VAL A 89 -12.07 43.33 20.00
CA VAL A 89 -11.24 42.31 20.63
C VAL A 89 -10.56 42.88 21.89
N ARG A 90 -10.23 42.01 22.82
CA ARG A 90 -9.50 42.34 24.06
C ARG A 90 -8.35 41.35 24.25
N VAL A 91 -7.31 41.73 24.95
CA VAL A 91 -6.26 40.84 25.38
C VAL A 91 -6.87 39.69 26.19
N GLY A 92 -6.37 38.47 25.94
CA GLY A 92 -6.91 37.24 26.51
C GLY A 92 -8.17 36.69 25.80
N SER A 93 -8.67 37.38 24.73
CA SER A 93 -9.77 36.82 23.93
C SER A 93 -9.29 35.94 22.81
N GLU A 94 -10.11 34.95 22.45
CA GLU A 94 -9.96 34.10 21.28
C GLU A 94 -11.02 34.46 20.26
N PHE A 95 -10.66 34.41 18.98
CA PHE A 95 -11.64 34.53 17.91
C PHE A 95 -11.27 33.70 16.69
N ARG A 96 -12.29 33.21 15.98
CA ARG A 96 -12.14 32.39 14.78
C ARG A 96 -12.60 33.18 13.55
N ARG A 97 -11.88 33.00 12.46
CA ARG A 97 -12.21 33.50 11.14
C ARG A 97 -12.30 32.34 10.15
N GLU A 98 -13.39 32.27 9.38
CA GLU A 98 -13.48 31.25 8.31
C GLU A 98 -12.61 31.70 7.13
N VAL A 99 -11.70 30.80 6.70
CA VAL A 99 -10.87 30.98 5.52
C VAL A 99 -11.60 30.36 4.32
N LYS A 100 -11.96 31.17 3.34
CA LYS A 100 -12.59 30.65 2.11
C LYS A 100 -11.55 29.98 1.24
N PHE A 101 -11.84 28.81 0.69
CA PHE A 101 -10.94 28.09 -0.20
C PHE A 101 -10.52 28.94 -1.44
N SER A 102 -11.41 29.82 -1.90
CA SER A 102 -11.12 30.80 -2.97
C SER A 102 -10.05 31.82 -2.63
N GLN A 103 -9.70 31.97 -1.34
CA GLN A 103 -8.64 32.87 -0.86
C GLN A 103 -7.28 32.18 -0.87
N ILE A 104 -7.24 30.84 -1.02
CA ILE A 104 -6.00 30.10 -1.22
C ILE A 104 -5.53 30.38 -2.63
N GLY A 105 -4.42 31.11 -2.75
CA GLY A 105 -3.84 31.49 -4.02
C GLY A 105 -3.22 30.32 -4.77
N ARG A 106 -2.65 30.61 -5.94
CA ARG A 106 -2.05 29.58 -6.81
C ARG A 106 -0.91 28.81 -6.13
N LYS A 107 -0.11 29.49 -5.29
CA LYS A 107 1.00 28.87 -4.55
C LYS A 107 0.48 27.87 -3.52
N GLY A 108 -0.52 28.26 -2.71
CA GLY A 108 -1.16 27.40 -1.73
C GLY A 108 -1.86 26.20 -2.37
N ALA A 109 -2.57 26.41 -3.49
CA ALA A 109 -3.21 25.31 -4.24
C ALA A 109 -2.18 24.30 -4.77
N THR A 110 -1.03 24.77 -5.29
CA THR A 110 0.05 23.90 -5.74
C THR A 110 0.65 23.11 -4.56
N ARG A 111 0.84 23.76 -3.41
CA ARG A 111 1.36 23.12 -2.20
C ARG A 111 0.40 22.09 -1.64
N PHE A 112 -0.89 22.41 -1.59
CA PHE A 112 -1.94 21.47 -1.23
C PHE A 112 -1.85 20.20 -2.07
N LYS A 113 -1.84 20.36 -3.41
CA LYS A 113 -1.76 19.22 -4.34
C LYS A 113 -0.52 18.34 -4.07
N GLN A 114 0.64 18.95 -3.88
CA GLN A 114 1.89 18.22 -3.61
C GLN A 114 1.81 17.41 -2.33
N ILE A 115 1.39 18.02 -1.21
CA ILE A 115 1.31 17.37 0.10
C ILE A 115 0.24 16.30 0.11
N PHE A 116 -0.93 16.58 -0.48
CA PHE A 116 -2.02 15.62 -0.54
C PHE A 116 -1.64 14.37 -1.35
N ILE A 117 -1.05 14.54 -2.55
CA ILE A 117 -0.57 13.41 -3.34
C ILE A 117 0.50 12.61 -2.59
N GLN A 118 1.41 13.28 -1.88
CA GLN A 118 2.43 12.62 -1.09
C GLN A 118 1.80 11.83 0.07
N GLY A 119 0.85 12.42 0.81
CA GLY A 119 0.12 11.72 1.88
C GLY A 119 -0.64 10.49 1.38
N LEU A 120 -1.31 10.59 0.22
CA LEU A 120 -1.98 9.42 -0.39
C LEU A 120 -1.00 8.30 -0.78
N LYS A 121 0.21 8.64 -1.24
CA LYS A 121 1.25 7.64 -1.54
C LYS A 121 1.76 6.96 -0.29
N GLU A 122 1.94 7.71 0.80
CA GLU A 122 2.38 7.17 2.09
C GLU A 122 1.34 6.21 2.68
N LEU A 123 0.07 6.59 2.65
CA LEU A 123 -1.04 5.75 3.09
C LEU A 123 -1.14 4.45 2.27
N GLY A 124 -1.10 4.57 0.94
CA GLY A 124 -1.08 3.40 0.05
C GLY A 124 0.13 2.51 0.29
N GLY A 125 1.30 3.12 0.51
CA GLY A 125 2.54 2.40 0.82
C GLY A 125 2.48 1.63 2.13
N LYS A 126 1.97 2.24 3.20
CA LYS A 126 1.80 1.59 4.51
C LYS A 126 0.88 0.37 4.42
N ARG A 127 -0.28 0.54 3.77
CA ARG A 127 -1.22 -0.56 3.56
C ARG A 127 -0.63 -1.69 2.73
N ALA A 128 0.05 -1.35 1.63
CA ALA A 128 0.71 -2.36 0.81
C ALA A 128 1.79 -3.11 1.60
N TYR A 129 2.53 -2.41 2.48
CA TYR A 129 3.50 -3.04 3.38
C TYR A 129 2.83 -4.06 4.30
N GLU A 130 1.77 -3.68 5.01
CA GLU A 130 1.03 -4.57 5.91
C GLU A 130 0.49 -5.79 5.15
N TYR A 131 -0.13 -5.58 4.00
CA TYR A 131 -0.66 -6.64 3.14
C TYR A 131 0.40 -7.66 2.71
N PHE A 132 1.55 -7.19 2.20
CA PHE A 132 2.60 -8.08 1.74
C PHE A 132 3.42 -8.66 2.89
N LYS A 133 3.53 -7.96 4.01
CA LYS A 133 4.24 -8.45 5.20
C LYS A 133 3.57 -9.69 5.80
N GLU A 134 2.25 -9.69 5.89
CA GLU A 134 1.47 -10.85 6.32
C GLU A 134 1.61 -12.05 5.36
N ARG A 135 2.02 -11.78 4.12
CA ARG A 135 2.15 -12.79 3.05
C ARG A 135 3.57 -13.19 2.73
N GLU A 136 4.53 -12.88 3.61
CA GLU A 136 5.89 -13.43 3.46
C GLU A 136 5.83 -14.96 3.42
N GLY A 137 6.54 -15.55 2.45
CA GLY A 137 6.51 -17.00 2.19
C GLY A 137 5.30 -17.47 1.37
N GLU A 138 4.37 -16.59 0.97
CA GLU A 138 3.25 -16.93 0.08
C GLU A 138 3.58 -16.69 -1.39
N VAL A 139 2.75 -17.27 -2.26
CA VAL A 139 2.84 -17.09 -3.72
C VAL A 139 1.86 -16.04 -4.19
N VAL A 140 2.37 -15.08 -4.94
CA VAL A 140 1.56 -14.06 -5.61
C VAL A 140 1.72 -14.12 -7.11
N SER A 141 0.76 -13.56 -7.83
CA SER A 141 0.86 -13.37 -9.28
C SER A 141 1.51 -12.03 -9.57
N GLY A 142 2.56 -12.00 -10.36
CA GLY A 142 3.20 -10.79 -10.84
C GLY A 142 3.09 -10.66 -12.35
N THR A 143 2.68 -9.49 -12.84
CA THR A 143 2.70 -9.18 -14.27
C THR A 143 4.05 -8.56 -14.64
N ILE A 144 4.73 -9.10 -15.62
CA ILE A 144 6.00 -8.55 -16.10
C ILE A 144 5.75 -7.22 -16.79
N ILE A 145 6.31 -6.14 -16.26
CA ILE A 145 6.18 -4.78 -16.83
C ILE A 145 7.46 -4.28 -17.48
N LYS A 146 8.60 -4.88 -17.11
CA LYS A 146 9.91 -4.49 -17.65
C LYS A 146 10.86 -5.67 -17.58
N LYS A 147 11.73 -5.78 -18.59
CA LYS A 147 12.87 -6.73 -18.61
C LYS A 147 14.13 -5.96 -18.95
N THR A 148 15.20 -6.21 -18.20
CA THR A 148 16.55 -5.70 -18.45
C THR A 148 17.54 -6.85 -18.39
N ASP A 149 18.81 -6.58 -18.66
CA ASP A 149 19.90 -7.59 -18.62
C ASP A 149 20.23 -8.06 -17.19
N SER A 150 19.68 -7.42 -16.15
CA SER A 150 19.97 -7.76 -14.75
C SER A 150 18.75 -8.06 -13.90
N VAL A 151 17.58 -7.51 -14.25
CA VAL A 151 16.37 -7.64 -13.43
C VAL A 151 15.09 -7.71 -14.28
N ILE A 152 14.07 -8.34 -13.73
CA ILE A 152 12.70 -8.30 -14.23
C ILE A 152 11.85 -7.47 -13.29
N GLY A 153 11.18 -6.45 -13.82
CA GLY A 153 10.18 -5.64 -13.11
C GLY A 153 8.81 -6.31 -13.15
N LEU A 154 8.22 -6.54 -11.99
CA LEU A 154 6.92 -7.18 -11.80
C LEU A 154 5.96 -6.24 -11.08
N ASN A 155 4.77 -6.08 -11.62
CA ASN A 155 3.64 -5.51 -10.86
C ASN A 155 2.93 -6.64 -10.12
N ILE A 156 2.96 -6.59 -8.78
CA ILE A 156 2.39 -7.62 -7.90
C ILE A 156 1.06 -7.21 -7.25
N GLY A 157 0.48 -6.09 -7.71
CA GLY A 157 -0.77 -5.53 -7.17
C GLY A 157 -0.53 -4.39 -6.17
N LEU A 158 -1.61 -3.73 -5.74
CA LEU A 158 -1.60 -2.59 -4.81
C LEU A 158 -0.59 -1.47 -5.21
N ASP A 159 -0.45 -1.21 -6.50
CA ASP A 159 0.54 -0.26 -7.06
C ASP A 159 2.01 -0.57 -6.70
N VAL A 160 2.29 -1.80 -6.26
CA VAL A 160 3.65 -2.24 -5.91
C VAL A 160 4.34 -2.86 -7.11
N VAL A 161 5.46 -2.26 -7.47
CA VAL A 161 6.39 -2.80 -8.46
C VAL A 161 7.62 -3.34 -7.74
N THR A 162 7.92 -4.60 -7.97
CA THR A 162 9.15 -5.24 -7.48
C THR A 162 10.09 -5.58 -8.61
N PHE A 163 11.38 -5.71 -8.29
CA PHE A 163 12.43 -6.07 -9.22
C PHE A 163 13.06 -7.39 -8.77
N MET A 164 12.88 -8.43 -9.58
CA MET A 164 13.45 -9.75 -9.35
C MET A 164 14.76 -9.88 -10.13
N PRO A 165 15.88 -10.16 -9.47
CA PRO A 165 17.16 -10.44 -10.12
C PRO A 165 17.07 -11.67 -11.04
N LEU A 166 17.91 -11.74 -12.08
CA LEU A 166 17.89 -12.85 -13.04
C LEU A 166 18.30 -14.20 -12.43
N ASP A 167 19.08 -14.21 -11.37
CA ASP A 167 19.47 -15.41 -10.59
C ASP A 167 18.30 -16.01 -9.79
N GLU A 168 17.24 -15.22 -9.57
CA GLU A 168 16.01 -15.67 -8.94
C GLU A 168 14.94 -16.19 -9.94
N ILE A 169 15.26 -16.22 -11.23
CA ILE A 169 14.42 -16.76 -12.31
C ILE A 169 14.81 -18.21 -12.59
N LEU A 170 13.86 -18.99 -13.11
CA LEU A 170 14.16 -20.35 -13.51
C LEU A 170 15.03 -20.37 -14.78
N PRO A 171 16.07 -21.22 -14.83
CA PRO A 171 16.89 -21.38 -16.03
C PRO A 171 16.06 -21.67 -17.28
N GLY A 172 16.28 -20.89 -18.34
CA GLY A 172 15.56 -21.05 -19.62
C GLY A 172 14.12 -20.51 -19.64
N GLU A 173 13.64 -19.92 -18.55
CA GLU A 173 12.28 -19.36 -18.49
C GLU A 173 12.14 -18.13 -19.41
N ARG A 174 11.10 -18.15 -20.24
CA ARG A 174 10.77 -17.00 -21.10
C ARG A 174 10.01 -15.97 -20.30
N CYS A 175 10.61 -14.80 -20.17
CA CYS A 175 10.01 -13.66 -19.47
C CYS A 175 9.68 -12.56 -20.49
N GLU A 176 8.44 -12.49 -20.92
CA GLU A 176 7.94 -11.49 -21.87
C GLU A 176 7.11 -10.45 -21.14
N VAL A 177 7.25 -9.17 -21.51
CA VAL A 177 6.45 -8.08 -20.95
C VAL A 177 4.96 -8.34 -21.23
N GLY A 178 4.13 -8.16 -20.22
CA GLY A 178 2.69 -8.43 -20.26
C GLY A 178 2.30 -9.85 -19.80
N THR A 179 3.25 -10.78 -19.64
CA THR A 179 2.93 -12.12 -19.12
C THR A 179 2.83 -12.11 -17.59
N VAL A 180 2.01 -13.04 -17.07
CA VAL A 180 1.81 -13.24 -15.63
C VAL A 180 2.59 -14.45 -15.18
N MET A 181 3.34 -14.31 -14.08
CA MET A 181 4.04 -15.43 -13.46
C MET A 181 3.75 -15.52 -11.96
N LYS A 182 3.86 -16.72 -11.41
CA LYS A 182 3.77 -16.98 -9.97
C LYS A 182 5.14 -16.79 -9.34
N VAL A 183 5.22 -15.96 -8.29
CA VAL A 183 6.46 -15.70 -7.55
C VAL A 183 6.22 -15.86 -6.06
N CYS A 184 7.23 -16.34 -5.33
CA CYS A 184 7.21 -16.43 -3.88
C CYS A 184 7.72 -15.10 -3.29
N ILE A 185 7.01 -14.54 -2.32
CA ILE A 185 7.48 -13.41 -1.53
C ILE A 185 8.51 -13.93 -0.53
N THR A 186 9.75 -13.50 -0.65
CA THR A 186 10.83 -13.94 0.24
C THR A 186 11.04 -13.01 1.42
N LYS A 187 10.83 -11.70 1.23
CA LYS A 187 11.01 -10.68 2.25
C LYS A 187 10.25 -9.42 1.90
N VAL A 188 9.76 -8.71 2.92
CA VAL A 188 9.16 -7.39 2.77
C VAL A 188 9.83 -6.42 3.73
N GLU A 189 10.32 -5.30 3.20
CA GLU A 189 10.96 -4.23 3.94
C GLU A 189 10.17 -2.94 3.79
N GLU A 190 10.03 -2.20 4.88
CA GLU A 190 9.45 -0.86 4.85
C GLU A 190 10.52 0.15 4.42
N THR A 191 10.18 1.02 3.47
CA THR A 191 11.05 2.12 3.06
C THR A 191 10.27 3.43 3.04
N GLY A 192 10.97 4.56 3.13
CA GLY A 192 10.34 5.89 3.06
C GLY A 192 9.56 6.18 1.75
N LYS A 193 9.62 5.26 0.76
CA LYS A 193 8.90 5.37 -0.52
C LYS A 193 7.80 4.33 -0.70
N GLY A 194 7.53 3.52 0.32
CA GLY A 194 6.61 2.39 0.32
C GLY A 194 7.32 1.05 0.54
N PRO A 195 6.60 -0.09 0.45
CA PRO A 195 7.17 -1.40 0.68
C PRO A 195 8.16 -1.78 -0.43
N LYS A 196 9.27 -2.38 -0.04
CA LYS A 196 10.16 -3.10 -0.93
C LYS A 196 9.92 -4.58 -0.74
N VAL A 197 9.29 -5.20 -1.73
CA VAL A 197 8.96 -6.62 -1.72
C VAL A 197 10.00 -7.37 -2.53
N PHE A 198 10.61 -8.40 -1.94
CA PHE A 198 11.54 -9.28 -2.62
C PHE A 198 10.80 -10.54 -3.03
N VAL A 199 11.00 -10.95 -4.26
CA VAL A 199 10.32 -12.13 -4.82
C VAL A 199 11.31 -13.06 -5.51
N SER A 200 10.97 -14.34 -5.52
CA SER A 200 11.81 -15.39 -6.09
C SER A 200 10.99 -16.44 -6.82
N ARG A 201 11.57 -17.00 -7.88
CA ARG A 201 11.12 -18.19 -8.58
C ARG A 201 11.96 -19.42 -8.20
N SER A 202 13.19 -19.17 -7.74
CA SER A 202 14.14 -20.21 -7.32
C SER A 202 13.90 -20.74 -5.91
N ASN A 203 13.21 -19.98 -5.06
CA ASN A 203 12.96 -20.33 -3.67
C ASN A 203 12.17 -21.65 -3.55
N ARG A 204 12.60 -22.49 -2.61
CA ARG A 204 11.99 -23.79 -2.31
C ARG A 204 10.54 -23.67 -1.85
N ASP A 205 10.19 -22.60 -1.13
CA ASP A 205 8.83 -22.39 -0.61
C ASP A 205 7.82 -22.18 -1.73
N LEU A 206 8.24 -21.72 -2.92
CA LEU A 206 7.39 -21.63 -4.09
C LEU A 206 6.72 -23.00 -4.40
N ILE A 207 7.48 -24.09 -4.34
CA ILE A 207 6.96 -25.45 -4.59
C ILE A 207 5.90 -25.82 -3.55
N LYS A 208 6.22 -25.63 -2.27
CA LYS A 208 5.29 -25.95 -1.17
C LYS A 208 3.95 -25.22 -1.36
N ARG A 209 4.02 -23.93 -1.64
CA ARG A 209 2.81 -23.11 -1.84
C ARG A 209 2.04 -23.45 -3.11
N LEU A 210 2.72 -23.85 -4.19
CA LEU A 210 2.05 -24.34 -5.39
C LEU A 210 1.32 -25.68 -5.10
N PHE A 211 1.91 -26.58 -4.28
CA PHE A 211 1.24 -27.77 -3.84
C PHE A 211 -0.02 -27.45 -3.03
N GLU A 212 0.05 -26.52 -2.07
CA GLU A 212 -1.12 -26.05 -1.30
C GLU A 212 -2.19 -25.43 -2.23
N MET A 213 -1.78 -24.71 -3.27
CA MET A 213 -2.70 -24.03 -4.20
C MET A 213 -3.44 -24.99 -5.13
N TYR A 214 -2.76 -26.03 -5.64
CA TYR A 214 -3.32 -26.93 -6.65
C TYR A 214 -3.82 -28.25 -6.09
N ILE A 215 -3.51 -28.59 -4.83
CA ILE A 215 -3.85 -29.87 -4.19
C ILE A 215 -4.64 -29.58 -2.91
N PRO A 216 -5.98 -29.68 -2.95
CA PRO A 216 -6.84 -29.39 -1.80
C PRO A 216 -6.50 -30.22 -0.54
N GLU A 217 -6.05 -31.46 -0.72
CA GLU A 217 -5.68 -32.35 0.38
C GLU A 217 -4.40 -31.87 1.10
N VAL A 218 -3.53 -31.16 0.40
CA VAL A 218 -2.36 -30.49 1.00
C VAL A 218 -2.80 -29.21 1.71
N ALA A 219 -3.65 -28.41 1.08
CA ALA A 219 -4.20 -27.19 1.67
C ALA A 219 -4.97 -27.44 2.97
N SER A 220 -5.71 -28.56 3.03
CA SER A 220 -6.49 -28.98 4.22
C SER A 220 -5.66 -29.71 5.29
N GLY A 221 -4.35 -29.97 5.03
CA GLY A 221 -3.49 -30.71 5.96
C GLY A 221 -3.73 -32.22 6.02
N VAL A 222 -4.58 -32.78 5.15
CA VAL A 222 -4.76 -34.23 5.00
C VAL A 222 -3.48 -34.87 4.47
N ILE A 223 -2.81 -34.18 3.56
CA ILE A 223 -1.49 -34.57 3.06
C ILE A 223 -0.47 -33.53 3.51
N GLU A 224 0.61 -34.00 4.09
CA GLU A 224 1.71 -33.17 4.58
C GLU A 224 2.93 -33.31 3.68
N VAL A 225 3.55 -32.18 3.35
CA VAL A 225 4.84 -32.14 2.63
C VAL A 225 5.95 -32.29 3.65
N MET A 226 6.64 -33.43 3.62
CA MET A 226 7.69 -33.79 4.58
C MET A 226 9.06 -33.24 4.22
N ALA A 227 9.41 -33.26 2.94
CA ALA A 227 10.71 -32.79 2.46
C ALA A 227 10.64 -32.36 1.00
N ILE A 228 11.47 -31.38 0.65
CA ILE A 228 11.63 -30.87 -0.72
C ILE A 228 13.12 -30.78 -1.03
N ALA A 229 13.54 -31.46 -2.10
CA ALA A 229 14.85 -31.30 -2.70
C ALA A 229 14.67 -30.73 -4.11
N ARG A 230 15.12 -29.49 -4.36
CA ARG A 230 14.86 -28.75 -5.58
C ARG A 230 16.14 -28.33 -6.29
N GLU A 231 16.16 -28.55 -7.58
CA GLU A 231 17.05 -27.93 -8.54
C GLU A 231 16.19 -27.06 -9.45
N PRO A 232 16.14 -25.70 -9.20
CA PRO A 232 15.21 -24.80 -9.87
C PRO A 232 15.31 -24.86 -11.39
N GLY A 233 14.15 -24.98 -12.07
CA GLY A 233 14.06 -25.09 -13.52
C GLY A 233 14.44 -26.45 -14.12
N SER A 234 14.95 -27.37 -13.31
CA SER A 234 15.34 -28.73 -13.74
C SER A 234 14.39 -29.78 -13.15
N ARG A 235 14.54 -30.07 -11.86
CA ARG A 235 13.76 -31.11 -11.19
C ARG A 235 13.55 -30.84 -9.71
N THR A 236 12.36 -31.16 -9.23
CA THR A 236 12.04 -31.19 -7.80
C THR A 236 11.62 -32.59 -7.38
N LYS A 237 12.19 -33.06 -6.27
CA LYS A 237 11.76 -34.25 -5.54
C LYS A 237 11.03 -33.82 -4.28
N ILE A 238 9.83 -34.34 -4.08
CA ILE A 238 8.98 -33.98 -2.94
C ILE A 238 8.48 -35.25 -2.24
N ALA A 239 8.72 -35.34 -0.94
CA ALA A 239 8.21 -36.40 -0.09
C ALA A 239 6.92 -35.94 0.57
N VAL A 240 5.85 -36.75 0.46
CA VAL A 240 4.54 -36.48 1.02
C VAL A 240 4.10 -37.61 1.93
N LYS A 241 3.28 -37.26 2.94
CA LYS A 241 2.69 -38.23 3.87
C LYS A 241 1.21 -37.93 4.03
N SER A 242 0.39 -38.97 3.99
CA SER A 242 -1.03 -38.82 4.34
C SER A 242 -1.24 -38.98 5.84
N ASN A 243 -2.00 -38.08 6.44
CA ASN A 243 -2.48 -38.15 7.81
C ASN A 243 -3.79 -38.94 7.92
N ASN A 244 -4.39 -39.31 6.78
CA ASN A 244 -5.60 -40.14 6.69
C ASN A 244 -5.25 -41.46 5.97
N PRO A 245 -5.39 -42.63 6.64
CA PRO A 245 -5.05 -43.91 6.05
C PRO A 245 -5.87 -44.30 4.80
N ASN A 246 -7.03 -43.65 4.60
CA ASN A 246 -7.89 -43.89 3.43
C ASN A 246 -7.52 -42.99 2.22
N VAL A 247 -6.52 -42.14 2.36
CA VAL A 247 -6.09 -41.17 1.29
C VAL A 247 -4.69 -41.56 0.84
N ASP A 248 -4.57 -41.96 -0.43
CA ASP A 248 -3.26 -42.13 -1.08
C ASP A 248 -2.60 -40.80 -1.31
N ALA A 249 -1.52 -40.51 -0.57
CA ALA A 249 -0.80 -39.24 -0.63
C ALA A 249 -0.26 -38.97 -2.03
N LYS A 250 0.38 -39.95 -2.65
CA LYS A 250 0.99 -39.79 -3.98
C LYS A 250 -0.07 -39.66 -5.06
N GLY A 251 -1.06 -40.54 -5.08
CA GLY A 251 -2.16 -40.54 -6.06
C GLY A 251 -2.96 -39.23 -6.03
N SER A 252 -3.25 -38.71 -4.83
CA SER A 252 -3.96 -37.45 -4.65
C SER A 252 -3.15 -36.24 -5.14
N CYS A 253 -1.83 -36.24 -4.89
CA CYS A 253 -0.95 -35.19 -5.38
C CYS A 253 -0.79 -35.20 -6.90
N VAL A 254 -0.70 -36.38 -7.50
CA VAL A 254 -0.60 -36.57 -8.97
C VAL A 254 -1.90 -36.12 -9.65
N GLY A 255 -3.03 -36.53 -9.08
CA GLY A 255 -4.36 -36.27 -9.64
C GLY A 255 -4.70 -37.17 -10.84
N LEU A 256 -5.93 -37.07 -11.34
CA LEU A 256 -6.41 -37.84 -12.49
C LEU A 256 -5.53 -37.56 -13.72
N GLN A 257 -4.93 -38.63 -14.26
CA GLN A 257 -4.03 -38.54 -15.43
C GLN A 257 -2.88 -37.53 -15.27
N GLY A 258 -2.45 -37.24 -14.03
CA GLY A 258 -1.39 -36.31 -13.74
C GLY A 258 -1.77 -34.82 -13.83
N SER A 259 -3.08 -34.53 -13.83
CA SER A 259 -3.58 -33.16 -14.05
C SER A 259 -3.06 -32.13 -13.06
N ARG A 260 -2.97 -32.47 -11.76
CA ARG A 260 -2.50 -31.57 -10.71
C ARG A 260 -1.00 -31.29 -10.81
N VAL A 261 -0.20 -32.35 -10.97
CA VAL A 261 1.27 -32.22 -11.18
C VAL A 261 1.56 -31.45 -12.46
N LYS A 262 0.77 -31.65 -13.52
CA LYS A 262 0.93 -30.93 -14.77
C LYS A 262 0.71 -29.41 -14.61
N GLN A 263 -0.30 -29.00 -13.85
CA GLN A 263 -0.54 -27.59 -13.54
C GLN A 263 0.65 -26.95 -12.78
N ILE A 264 1.21 -27.68 -11.80
CA ILE A 264 2.39 -27.21 -11.07
C ILE A 264 3.61 -27.13 -11.98
N ASN A 265 3.82 -28.15 -12.84
CA ASN A 265 4.90 -28.17 -13.83
C ASN A 265 4.79 -26.99 -14.80
N GLU A 266 3.59 -26.69 -15.31
CA GLU A 266 3.32 -25.54 -16.18
C GLU A 266 3.59 -24.21 -15.45
N ALA A 267 3.17 -24.08 -14.18
CA ALA A 267 3.44 -22.92 -13.35
C ALA A 267 4.95 -22.69 -13.10
N LEU A 268 5.77 -23.74 -13.24
CA LEU A 268 7.23 -23.75 -13.07
C LEU A 268 7.97 -23.87 -14.42
N SER A 269 7.32 -23.51 -15.52
CA SER A 269 7.93 -23.47 -16.86
C SER A 269 8.55 -24.80 -17.30
N GLY A 270 7.98 -25.93 -16.87
CA GLY A 270 8.39 -27.27 -17.27
C GLY A 270 9.32 -27.99 -16.29
N GLU A 271 9.56 -27.45 -15.09
CA GLU A 271 10.33 -28.13 -14.03
C GLU A 271 9.71 -29.49 -13.68
N LYS A 272 10.50 -30.58 -13.75
CA LYS A 272 10.02 -31.93 -13.48
C LYS A 272 9.76 -32.14 -11.98
N ILE A 273 8.63 -32.76 -11.64
CA ILE A 273 8.23 -32.99 -10.25
C ILE A 273 8.08 -34.50 -10.03
N ASP A 274 8.88 -35.03 -9.11
CA ASP A 274 8.81 -36.42 -8.64
C ASP A 274 8.25 -36.47 -7.22
N ILE A 275 7.15 -37.21 -7.00
CA ILE A 275 6.46 -37.35 -5.73
C ILE A 275 6.71 -38.75 -5.16
N PHE A 276 7.11 -38.79 -3.89
CA PHE A 276 7.43 -40.00 -3.15
C PHE A 276 6.58 -40.15 -1.88
#